data_7a210fa96de726204f30fcfe84967081
#
_entry.id   7a210fa96de726204f30fcfe84967081
#
_cell.length_a   1.000
_cell.length_b   1.000
_cell.length_c   1.000
_cell.angle_alpha   90.00
_cell.angle_beta   90.00
_cell.angle_gamma   90.00
#
_symmetry.space_group_name_H-M   'P 1'
#
loop_
_entity.id
_entity.type
_entity.pdbx_description
1 polymer ?
#
loop_
_entity_poly.entity_id
_entity_poly.type
_entity_poly.pdbx_seq_one_letter_code
_entity_poly.pdbx_strand_id
1 'polypeptide(L)'
;MKNTTVKLTLLFIFFIVVWFIASILKTTFIWFITINLIAIYLIVKNKSATSKYFILGIIFGVLCMPSSPIMGISTIIPFVSSIGILKKSKNTVHIFSNNKKIILLSVTLTLVIGIILSAINVFFAIDSIPINPDFKIQYVFNALRAGIFEEIFFRLFFFAMCVYITNDSKFSKTQNLLCYLIMIIPHTLIHFNLSTFNLPSVVMLSLLFGLPFALMLRKLNLISAIGAHSIVDIIRFCTFGI
;
A
#
# COMPACT_ATOMS: atom_id res chain seq x y z
N MET A 1 -10.32 -11.61 23.23
CA MET A 1 -9.79 -10.26 22.88
C MET A 1 -8.31 -10.06 23.17
N LYS A 2 -7.77 -10.34 24.38
CA LYS A 2 -6.33 -10.19 24.68
C LYS A 2 -5.42 -10.96 23.69
N ASN A 3 -5.74 -12.21 23.36
CA ASN A 3 -4.94 -13.05 22.45
C ASN A 3 -4.84 -12.44 21.03
N THR A 4 -5.88 -11.81 20.51
CA THR A 4 -5.90 -11.22 19.16
C THR A 4 -5.03 -9.97 19.07
N THR A 5 -5.04 -9.12 20.10
CA THR A 5 -4.17 -7.95 20.18
C THR A 5 -2.70 -8.38 20.20
N VAL A 6 -2.36 -9.41 20.99
CA VAL A 6 -1.01 -9.99 21.01
C VAL A 6 -0.59 -10.49 19.62
N LYS A 7 -1.48 -11.19 18.91
CA LYS A 7 -1.18 -11.67 17.54
C LYS A 7 -0.92 -10.53 16.56
N LEU A 8 -1.68 -9.42 16.64
CA LEU A 8 -1.42 -8.23 15.82
C LEU A 8 -0.09 -7.56 16.18
N THR A 9 0.24 -7.47 17.47
CA THR A 9 1.54 -6.96 17.92
C THR A 9 2.68 -7.83 17.39
N LEU A 10 2.54 -9.16 17.44
CA LEU A 10 3.55 -10.08 16.88
C LEU A 10 3.68 -9.93 15.37
N LEU A 11 2.56 -9.72 14.65
CA LEU A 11 2.60 -9.43 13.21
C LEU A 11 3.36 -8.13 12.92
N PHE A 12 3.12 -7.08 13.71
CA PHE A 12 3.84 -5.81 13.58
C PHE A 12 5.35 -6.00 13.80
N ILE A 13 5.73 -6.67 14.89
CA ILE A 13 7.14 -6.99 15.20
C ILE A 13 7.76 -7.83 14.08
N PHE A 14 7.03 -8.82 13.56
CA PHE A 14 7.50 -9.64 12.44
C PHE A 14 7.90 -8.78 11.23
N PHE A 15 7.09 -7.80 10.82
CA PHE A 15 7.44 -6.94 9.70
C PHE A 15 8.61 -5.99 10.02
N ILE A 16 8.76 -5.55 11.27
CA ILE A 16 9.96 -4.80 11.69
C ILE A 16 11.22 -5.69 11.56
N VAL A 17 11.13 -6.96 11.95
CA VAL A 17 12.24 -7.91 11.78
C VAL A 17 12.53 -8.16 10.30
N VAL A 18 11.52 -8.29 9.44
CA VAL A 18 11.72 -8.40 7.98
C VAL A 18 12.46 -7.18 7.43
N TRP A 19 12.08 -5.96 7.84
CA TRP A 19 12.79 -4.75 7.47
C TRP A 19 14.26 -4.77 7.94
N PHE A 20 14.49 -5.15 9.19
CA PHE A 20 15.82 -5.21 9.76
C PHE A 20 16.73 -6.18 8.99
N ILE A 21 16.25 -7.39 8.67
CA ILE A 21 16.96 -8.37 7.86
C ILE A 21 17.22 -7.84 6.45
N ALA A 22 16.20 -7.24 5.81
CA ALA A 22 16.34 -6.65 4.48
C ALA A 22 17.40 -5.54 4.45
N SER A 23 17.46 -4.73 5.51
CA SER A 23 18.45 -3.66 5.68
C SER A 23 19.87 -4.20 5.86
N ILE A 24 20.07 -5.26 6.65
CA ILE A 24 21.39 -5.92 6.83
C ILE A 24 21.87 -6.50 5.52
N LEU A 25 21.00 -7.22 4.82
CA LEU A 25 21.32 -7.88 3.55
C LEU A 25 21.30 -6.91 2.36
N LYS A 26 20.99 -5.63 2.57
CA LYS A 26 20.91 -4.57 1.56
C LYS A 26 20.07 -4.96 0.36
N THR A 27 18.96 -5.67 0.59
CA THR A 27 18.05 -6.13 -0.47
C THR A 27 16.59 -6.04 -0.06
N THR A 28 15.79 -5.44 -0.93
CA THR A 28 14.33 -5.41 -0.78
C THR A 28 13.66 -6.73 -1.21
N PHE A 29 14.40 -7.64 -1.82
CA PHE A 29 13.86 -8.90 -2.35
C PHE A 29 13.24 -9.79 -1.26
N ILE A 30 13.70 -9.65 -0.01
CA ILE A 30 13.15 -10.35 1.15
C ILE A 30 11.66 -10.00 1.34
N TRP A 31 11.26 -8.75 1.10
CA TRP A 31 9.87 -8.33 1.16
C TRP A 31 9.02 -9.07 0.12
N PHE A 32 9.53 -9.17 -1.12
CA PHE A 32 8.84 -9.88 -2.20
C PHE A 32 8.62 -11.34 -1.86
N ILE A 33 9.66 -12.03 -1.39
CA ILE A 33 9.58 -13.45 -0.99
C ILE A 33 8.58 -13.59 0.17
N THR A 34 8.77 -12.84 1.24
CA THR A 34 7.97 -12.97 2.46
C THR A 34 6.49 -12.75 2.20
N ILE A 35 6.14 -11.64 1.54
CA ILE A 35 4.73 -11.28 1.30
C ILE A 35 4.08 -12.27 0.32
N ASN A 36 4.76 -12.64 -0.78
CA ASN A 36 4.20 -13.59 -1.73
C ASN A 36 4.01 -14.99 -1.12
N LEU A 37 4.95 -15.49 -0.32
CA LEU A 37 4.80 -16.78 0.35
C LEU A 37 3.61 -16.78 1.33
N ILE A 38 3.46 -15.73 2.13
CA ILE A 38 2.31 -15.60 3.03
C ILE A 38 1.01 -15.50 2.23
N ALA A 39 0.99 -14.74 1.14
CA ALA A 39 -0.19 -14.58 0.30
C ALA A 39 -0.61 -15.89 -0.37
N ILE A 40 0.35 -16.67 -0.90
CA ILE A 40 0.10 -18.01 -1.46
C ILE A 40 -0.49 -18.94 -0.38
N TYR A 41 0.15 -18.98 0.80
CA TYR A 41 -0.36 -19.78 1.92
C TYR A 41 -1.81 -19.43 2.26
N LEU A 42 -2.14 -18.13 2.32
CA LEU A 42 -3.49 -17.66 2.63
C LEU A 42 -4.51 -17.99 1.52
N ILE A 43 -4.12 -17.93 0.24
CA ILE A 43 -4.97 -18.36 -0.89
C ILE A 43 -5.32 -19.84 -0.74
N VAL A 44 -4.32 -20.68 -0.56
CA VAL A 44 -4.50 -22.14 -0.43
C VAL A 44 -5.37 -22.47 0.78
N LYS A 45 -5.05 -21.90 1.93
CA LYS A 45 -5.77 -22.17 3.18
C LYS A 45 -7.23 -21.70 3.15
N ASN A 46 -7.52 -20.57 2.55
CA ASN A 46 -8.87 -20.01 2.53
C ASN A 46 -9.70 -20.44 1.32
N LYS A 47 -9.12 -21.15 0.34
CA LYS A 47 -9.75 -21.49 -0.95
C LYS A 47 -10.44 -20.27 -1.56
N SER A 48 -9.71 -19.14 -1.58
CA SER A 48 -10.29 -17.80 -1.81
C SER A 48 -10.15 -17.32 -3.25
N ALA A 49 -9.38 -18.03 -4.08
CA ALA A 49 -9.15 -17.65 -5.47
C ALA A 49 -10.41 -17.88 -6.30
N THR A 50 -11.01 -16.80 -6.81
CA THR A 50 -12.05 -16.86 -7.84
C THR A 50 -11.51 -16.26 -9.13
N SER A 51 -11.95 -16.78 -10.28
CA SER A 51 -11.49 -16.34 -11.61
C SER A 51 -11.61 -14.82 -11.77
N LYS A 52 -12.71 -14.22 -11.29
CA LYS A 52 -12.93 -12.76 -11.36
C LYS A 52 -11.81 -11.96 -10.66
N TYR A 53 -11.40 -12.37 -9.47
CA TYR A 53 -10.36 -11.63 -8.72
C TYR A 53 -8.97 -11.89 -9.28
N PHE A 54 -8.77 -13.08 -9.84
CA PHE A 54 -7.54 -13.37 -10.54
C PHE A 54 -7.37 -12.49 -11.78
N ILE A 55 -8.43 -12.32 -12.59
CA ILE A 55 -8.42 -11.42 -13.75
C ILE A 55 -8.13 -9.97 -13.33
N LEU A 56 -8.79 -9.47 -12.28
CA LEU A 56 -8.51 -8.11 -11.77
C LEU A 56 -7.07 -7.98 -11.26
N GLY A 57 -6.55 -9.00 -10.58
CA GLY A 57 -5.16 -9.03 -10.14
C GLY A 57 -4.19 -8.98 -11.33
N ILE A 58 -4.47 -9.71 -12.41
CA ILE A 58 -3.69 -9.66 -13.65
C ILE A 58 -3.73 -8.26 -14.25
N ILE A 59 -4.90 -7.61 -14.31
CA ILE A 59 -5.01 -6.24 -14.84
C ILE A 59 -4.10 -5.29 -14.04
N PHE A 60 -4.16 -5.31 -12.71
CA PHE A 60 -3.27 -4.50 -11.87
C PHE A 60 -1.79 -4.85 -12.08
N GLY A 61 -1.47 -6.13 -12.15
CA GLY A 61 -0.10 -6.59 -12.40
C GLY A 61 0.43 -6.10 -13.76
N VAL A 62 -0.37 -6.25 -14.83
CA VAL A 62 0.00 -5.79 -16.18
C VAL A 62 0.26 -4.28 -16.22
N LEU A 63 -0.53 -3.48 -15.50
CA LEU A 63 -0.32 -2.04 -15.41
C LEU A 63 1.02 -1.65 -14.71
N CYS A 64 1.54 -2.52 -13.86
CA CYS A 64 2.83 -2.31 -13.20
C CYS A 64 4.03 -2.80 -14.05
N MET A 65 3.83 -3.75 -14.96
CA MET A 65 4.91 -4.42 -15.71
C MET A 65 5.78 -3.48 -16.55
N PRO A 66 5.26 -2.42 -17.22
CA PRO A 66 6.09 -1.54 -18.04
C PRO A 66 7.23 -0.87 -17.26
N SER A 67 7.06 -0.69 -15.95
CA SER A 67 8.08 -0.11 -15.07
C SER A 67 8.85 -1.17 -14.28
N SER A 68 8.19 -2.26 -13.88
CA SER A 68 8.82 -3.35 -13.11
C SER A 68 8.04 -4.66 -13.23
N PRO A 69 8.51 -5.62 -14.03
CA PRO A 69 7.88 -6.94 -14.17
C PRO A 69 7.75 -7.68 -12.82
N ILE A 70 8.76 -7.59 -11.94
CA ILE A 70 8.74 -8.23 -10.62
C ILE A 70 7.61 -7.66 -9.75
N MET A 71 7.45 -6.33 -9.73
CA MET A 71 6.37 -5.69 -8.98
C MET A 71 5.01 -6.04 -9.58
N GLY A 72 4.90 -6.12 -10.91
CA GLY A 72 3.68 -6.55 -11.58
C GLY A 72 3.24 -7.94 -11.14
N ILE A 73 4.12 -8.92 -11.21
CA ILE A 73 3.84 -10.29 -10.76
C ILE A 73 3.49 -10.32 -9.27
N SER A 74 4.28 -9.61 -8.46
CA SER A 74 4.08 -9.55 -7.01
C SER A 74 2.83 -8.77 -6.59
N THR A 75 2.17 -8.05 -7.47
CA THR A 75 0.88 -7.42 -7.21
C THR A 75 -0.27 -8.43 -7.27
N ILE A 76 -0.21 -9.40 -8.18
CA ILE A 76 -1.30 -10.34 -8.46
C ILE A 76 -1.64 -11.19 -7.24
N ILE A 77 -0.65 -11.82 -6.65
CA ILE A 77 -0.83 -12.81 -5.58
C ILE A 77 -1.37 -12.17 -4.29
N PRO A 78 -0.77 -11.08 -3.75
CA PRO A 78 -1.31 -10.37 -2.60
C PRO A 78 -2.70 -9.78 -2.85
N PHE A 79 -3.02 -9.30 -4.07
CA PHE A 79 -4.35 -8.84 -4.41
C PHE A 79 -5.40 -9.95 -4.27
N VAL A 80 -5.17 -11.10 -4.93
CA VAL A 80 -6.09 -12.25 -4.90
C VAL A 80 -6.29 -12.76 -3.47
N SER A 81 -5.20 -12.86 -2.70
CA SER A 81 -5.24 -13.25 -1.29
C SER A 81 -6.09 -12.29 -0.47
N SER A 82 -5.82 -10.98 -0.61
CA SER A 82 -6.49 -9.94 0.16
C SER A 82 -8.00 -9.90 -0.11
N ILE A 83 -8.40 -9.86 -1.38
CA ILE A 83 -9.81 -9.82 -1.74
C ILE A 83 -10.52 -11.11 -1.33
N GLY A 84 -9.85 -12.24 -1.42
CA GLY A 84 -10.40 -13.52 -0.95
C GLY A 84 -10.71 -13.54 0.54
N ILE A 85 -9.91 -12.89 1.37
CA ILE A 85 -10.15 -12.72 2.81
C ILE A 85 -11.25 -11.70 3.05
N LEU A 86 -11.12 -10.50 2.44
CA LEU A 86 -11.99 -9.37 2.72
C LEU A 86 -13.42 -9.56 2.22
N LYS A 87 -13.64 -10.32 1.14
CA LYS A 87 -14.98 -10.64 0.65
C LYS A 87 -15.84 -11.41 1.66
N LYS A 88 -15.21 -12.23 2.48
CA LYS A 88 -15.90 -13.03 3.52
C LYS A 88 -16.05 -12.27 4.83
N SER A 89 -15.50 -11.05 4.89
CA SER A 89 -15.36 -10.26 6.09
C SER A 89 -16.43 -9.19 6.22
N LYS A 90 -16.77 -8.83 7.45
CA LYS A 90 -17.54 -7.63 7.80
C LYS A 90 -16.69 -6.35 7.69
N ASN A 91 -15.37 -6.48 7.78
CA ASN A 91 -14.41 -5.39 7.58
C ASN A 91 -14.06 -5.28 6.09
N THR A 92 -14.99 -4.83 5.27
CA THR A 92 -14.83 -4.77 3.82
C THR A 92 -13.99 -3.57 3.39
N VAL A 93 -13.20 -3.78 2.33
CA VAL A 93 -12.64 -2.70 1.50
C VAL A 93 -13.27 -2.84 0.12
N HIS A 94 -13.83 -1.76 -0.38
CA HIS A 94 -14.37 -1.74 -1.73
C HIS A 94 -13.23 -1.48 -2.73
N ILE A 95 -13.23 -2.19 -3.86
CA ILE A 95 -12.35 -1.85 -4.99
C ILE A 95 -12.90 -0.59 -5.64
N PHE A 96 -14.21 -0.59 -5.91
CA PHE A 96 -15.01 0.53 -6.43
C PHE A 96 -16.27 0.70 -5.61
N SER A 97 -16.85 1.89 -5.63
CA SER A 97 -18.22 2.12 -5.15
C SER A 97 -19.21 2.05 -6.32
N ASN A 98 -20.39 1.50 -6.07
CA ASN A 98 -21.50 1.50 -7.04
C ASN A 98 -22.43 2.71 -6.83
N ASN A 99 -22.28 3.48 -5.77
CA ASN A 99 -23.10 4.65 -5.46
C ASN A 99 -22.49 5.90 -6.12
N LYS A 100 -23.27 6.57 -6.99
CA LYS A 100 -22.81 7.77 -7.73
C LYS A 100 -22.30 8.89 -6.82
N LYS A 101 -22.94 9.15 -5.67
CA LYS A 101 -22.49 10.15 -4.69
C LYS A 101 -21.14 9.77 -4.09
N ILE A 102 -20.95 8.49 -3.75
CA ILE A 102 -19.68 8.00 -3.20
C ILE A 102 -18.60 8.02 -4.28
N ILE A 103 -18.92 7.72 -5.55
CA ILE A 103 -17.96 7.83 -6.67
C ILE A 103 -17.50 9.28 -6.81
N LEU A 104 -18.43 10.25 -6.87
CA LEU A 104 -18.08 11.66 -6.98
C LEU A 104 -17.20 12.11 -5.81
N LEU A 105 -17.59 11.80 -4.58
CA LEU A 105 -16.80 12.09 -3.38
C LEU A 105 -15.40 11.44 -3.46
N SER A 106 -15.32 10.19 -3.87
CA SER A 106 -14.05 9.47 -4.02
C SER A 106 -13.13 10.13 -5.04
N VAL A 107 -13.66 10.50 -6.21
CA VAL A 107 -12.88 11.20 -7.25
C VAL A 107 -12.41 12.57 -6.75
N THR A 108 -13.32 13.36 -6.15
CA THR A 108 -12.96 14.69 -5.59
C THR A 108 -11.88 14.57 -4.52
N LEU A 109 -12.03 13.65 -3.56
CA LEU A 109 -11.03 13.47 -2.50
C LEU A 109 -9.72 12.92 -3.04
N THR A 110 -9.74 12.05 -4.06
CA THR A 110 -8.53 11.56 -4.74
C THR A 110 -7.73 12.71 -5.34
N LEU A 111 -8.40 13.62 -6.07
CA LEU A 111 -7.75 14.77 -6.68
C LEU A 111 -7.24 15.76 -5.62
N VAL A 112 -8.09 16.14 -4.66
CA VAL A 112 -7.73 17.12 -3.63
C VAL A 112 -6.57 16.61 -2.77
N ILE A 113 -6.67 15.39 -2.25
CA ILE A 113 -5.61 14.80 -1.40
C ILE A 113 -4.34 14.58 -2.23
N GLY A 114 -4.47 14.04 -3.46
CA GLY A 114 -3.33 13.85 -4.35
C GLY A 114 -2.57 15.15 -4.63
N ILE A 115 -3.27 16.23 -4.98
CA ILE A 115 -2.66 17.55 -5.26
C ILE A 115 -2.01 18.14 -4.00
N ILE A 116 -2.70 18.12 -2.85
CA ILE A 116 -2.14 18.65 -1.60
C ILE A 116 -0.88 17.90 -1.20
N LEU A 117 -0.93 16.56 -1.23
CA LEU A 117 0.24 15.74 -0.88
C LEU A 117 1.37 15.89 -1.91
N SER A 118 1.06 16.13 -3.19
CA SER A 118 2.06 16.43 -4.20
C SER A 118 2.79 17.74 -3.90
N ALA A 119 2.05 18.80 -3.55
CA ALA A 119 2.63 20.09 -3.17
C ALA A 119 3.56 19.93 -1.96
N ILE A 120 3.14 19.16 -0.95
CA ILE A 120 3.95 18.84 0.22
C ILE A 120 5.22 18.06 -0.20
N ASN A 121 5.07 17.05 -1.07
CA ASN A 121 6.20 16.23 -1.54
C ASN A 121 7.24 17.08 -2.30
N VAL A 122 6.77 17.94 -3.22
CA VAL A 122 7.64 18.87 -3.96
C VAL A 122 8.33 19.83 -3.01
N PHE A 123 7.60 20.42 -2.05
CA PHE A 123 8.16 21.34 -1.06
C PHE A 123 9.32 20.72 -0.27
N PHE A 124 9.19 19.48 0.19
CA PHE A 124 10.28 18.79 0.91
C PHE A 124 11.43 18.32 0.01
N ALA A 125 11.20 18.19 -1.29
CA ALA A 125 12.25 17.73 -2.21
C ALA A 125 13.04 18.87 -2.87
N ILE A 126 12.51 20.09 -2.90
CA ILE A 126 13.06 21.22 -3.65
C ILE A 126 14.47 21.63 -3.22
N ASP A 127 14.79 21.47 -1.92
CA ASP A 127 16.14 21.79 -1.39
C ASP A 127 17.19 20.73 -1.76
N SER A 128 16.76 19.53 -2.16
CA SER A 128 17.63 18.39 -2.44
C SER A 128 17.71 18.03 -3.91
N ILE A 129 16.69 18.39 -4.70
CA ILE A 129 16.57 18.02 -6.11
C ILE A 129 16.24 19.29 -6.90
N PRO A 130 17.05 19.65 -7.92
CA PRO A 130 16.76 20.83 -8.74
C PRO A 130 15.45 20.64 -9.52
N ILE A 131 14.65 21.70 -9.60
CA ILE A 131 13.45 21.73 -10.44
C ILE A 131 13.87 21.66 -11.90
N ASN A 132 13.42 20.64 -12.60
CA ASN A 132 13.65 20.41 -14.01
C ASN A 132 12.38 19.86 -14.66
N PRO A 133 11.36 20.70 -14.92
CA PRO A 133 10.08 20.25 -15.42
C PRO A 133 10.21 19.53 -16.77
N ASP A 134 9.76 18.28 -16.80
CA ASP A 134 9.74 17.44 -17.99
C ASP A 134 8.51 16.54 -17.97
N PHE A 135 8.07 16.08 -19.14
CA PHE A 135 6.98 15.11 -19.25
C PHE A 135 7.39 13.96 -20.18
N LYS A 136 7.41 12.76 -19.59
CA LYS A 136 7.58 11.50 -20.32
C LYS A 136 6.47 10.54 -19.97
N ILE A 137 6.00 9.79 -20.96
CA ILE A 137 4.98 8.76 -20.71
C ILE A 137 5.45 7.72 -19.69
N GLN A 138 6.76 7.51 -19.57
CA GLN A 138 7.35 6.63 -18.55
C GLN A 138 7.04 7.09 -17.12
N TYR A 139 6.93 8.41 -16.87
CA TYR A 139 6.54 8.93 -15.55
C TYR A 139 5.13 8.50 -15.15
N VAL A 140 4.22 8.43 -16.13
CA VAL A 140 2.85 7.91 -15.89
C VAL A 140 2.91 6.44 -15.48
N PHE A 141 3.68 5.61 -16.19
CA PHE A 141 3.82 4.19 -15.84
C PHE A 141 4.52 3.99 -14.49
N ASN A 142 5.55 4.78 -14.19
CA ASN A 142 6.23 4.73 -12.90
C ASN A 142 5.31 5.11 -11.74
N ALA A 143 4.51 6.16 -11.89
CA ALA A 143 3.54 6.61 -10.89
C ALA A 143 2.40 5.59 -10.71
N LEU A 144 1.87 5.03 -11.79
CA LEU A 144 0.87 3.97 -11.73
C LEU A 144 1.41 2.71 -11.06
N ARG A 145 2.65 2.30 -11.39
CA ARG A 145 3.30 1.18 -10.73
C ARG A 145 3.43 1.41 -9.23
N ALA A 146 3.92 2.57 -8.80
CA ALA A 146 4.06 2.88 -7.38
C ALA A 146 2.69 2.85 -6.69
N GLY A 147 1.71 3.61 -7.19
CA GLY A 147 0.37 3.64 -6.61
C GLY A 147 -0.31 2.27 -6.57
N ILE A 148 -0.26 1.48 -7.63
CA ILE A 148 -0.90 0.16 -7.68
C ILE A 148 -0.16 -0.83 -6.77
N PHE A 149 1.15 -0.98 -6.97
CA PHE A 149 1.93 -1.98 -6.26
C PHE A 149 1.93 -1.71 -4.76
N GLU A 150 2.23 -0.50 -4.33
CA GLU A 150 2.40 -0.20 -2.91
C GLU A 150 1.07 -0.21 -2.16
N GLU A 151 -0.02 0.25 -2.78
CA GLU A 151 -1.35 0.16 -2.15
C GLU A 151 -1.86 -1.28 -2.03
N ILE A 152 -1.53 -2.15 -2.98
CA ILE A 152 -1.96 -3.56 -2.96
C ILE A 152 -1.02 -4.41 -2.10
N PHE A 153 0.28 -4.33 -2.37
CA PHE A 153 1.29 -5.21 -1.79
C PHE A 153 1.48 -4.97 -0.29
N PHE A 154 1.44 -3.70 0.13
CA PHE A 154 1.57 -3.35 1.53
C PHE A 154 0.22 -3.08 2.18
N ARG A 155 -0.50 -2.03 1.78
CA ARG A 155 -1.66 -1.55 2.54
C ARG A 155 -2.85 -2.51 2.50
N LEU A 156 -3.29 -2.91 1.31
CA LEU A 156 -4.42 -3.83 1.17
C LEU A 156 -4.12 -5.20 1.78
N PHE A 157 -2.92 -5.75 1.48
CA PHE A 157 -2.53 -7.06 1.98
C PHE A 157 -2.34 -7.06 3.50
N PHE A 158 -1.71 -6.06 4.07
CA PHE A 158 -1.52 -5.97 5.51
C PHE A 158 -2.85 -5.75 6.25
N PHE A 159 -3.76 -4.98 5.68
CA PHE A 159 -5.11 -4.87 6.20
C PHE A 159 -5.82 -6.23 6.20
N ALA A 160 -5.77 -6.95 5.08
CA ALA A 160 -6.37 -8.29 4.96
C ALA A 160 -5.77 -9.27 5.99
N MET A 161 -4.46 -9.22 6.25
CA MET A 161 -3.83 -10.00 7.30
C MET A 161 -4.37 -9.65 8.70
N CYS A 162 -4.56 -8.37 9.00
CA CYS A 162 -5.16 -7.94 10.27
C CYS A 162 -6.58 -8.51 10.43
N VAL A 163 -7.39 -8.44 9.37
CA VAL A 163 -8.75 -9.01 9.34
C VAL A 163 -8.71 -10.52 9.54
N TYR A 164 -7.82 -11.22 8.85
CA TYR A 164 -7.64 -12.67 8.99
C TYR A 164 -7.27 -13.08 10.43
N ILE A 165 -6.31 -12.39 11.05
CA ILE A 165 -5.86 -12.67 12.42
C ILE A 165 -6.97 -12.41 13.44
N THR A 166 -7.81 -11.42 13.20
CA THR A 166 -8.93 -11.09 14.10
C THR A 166 -10.17 -11.96 13.89
N ASN A 167 -10.11 -12.93 12.98
CA ASN A 167 -11.24 -13.77 12.57
C ASN A 167 -12.48 -12.92 12.25
N ASP A 168 -12.27 -11.82 11.53
CA ASP A 168 -13.32 -10.88 11.12
C ASP A 168 -14.13 -10.24 12.25
N SER A 169 -13.60 -10.22 13.46
CA SER A 169 -14.23 -9.51 14.56
C SER A 169 -14.11 -7.98 14.37
N LYS A 170 -15.07 -7.23 14.90
CA LYS A 170 -14.95 -5.78 14.96
C LYS A 170 -13.70 -5.40 15.77
N PHE A 171 -12.84 -4.57 15.17
CA PHE A 171 -11.61 -4.12 15.84
C PHE A 171 -11.92 -3.28 17.09
N SER A 172 -11.28 -3.57 18.20
CA SER A 172 -11.19 -2.65 19.33
C SER A 172 -10.37 -1.40 18.94
N LYS A 173 -10.41 -0.33 19.75
CA LYS A 173 -9.60 0.88 19.48
C LYS A 173 -8.11 0.54 19.32
N THR A 174 -7.56 -0.28 20.22
CA THR A 174 -6.15 -0.71 20.18
C THR A 174 -5.85 -1.55 18.93
N GLN A 175 -6.72 -2.50 18.58
CA GLN A 175 -6.54 -3.32 17.38
C GLN A 175 -6.63 -2.48 16.11
N ASN A 176 -7.50 -1.48 16.08
CA ASN A 176 -7.61 -0.56 14.95
C ASN A 176 -6.36 0.31 14.80
N LEU A 177 -5.79 0.81 15.89
CA LEU A 177 -4.50 1.51 15.89
C LEU A 177 -3.38 0.61 15.38
N LEU A 178 -3.24 -0.61 15.93
CA LEU A 178 -2.24 -1.58 15.45
C LEU A 178 -2.40 -1.90 13.98
N CYS A 179 -3.63 -2.03 13.49
CA CYS A 179 -3.89 -2.27 12.08
C CYS A 179 -3.37 -1.11 11.21
N TYR A 180 -3.59 0.15 11.59
CA TYR A 180 -3.01 1.29 10.87
C TYR A 180 -1.48 1.29 10.94
N LEU A 181 -0.89 1.02 12.10
CA LEU A 181 0.57 0.93 12.24
C LEU A 181 1.16 -0.15 11.33
N ILE A 182 0.50 -1.33 11.25
CA ILE A 182 0.91 -2.43 10.37
C ILE A 182 0.81 -2.04 8.89
N MET A 183 -0.22 -1.29 8.49
CA MET A 183 -0.39 -0.81 7.10
C MET A 183 0.61 0.27 6.70
N ILE A 184 1.11 1.05 7.65
CA ILE A 184 1.86 2.28 7.40
C ILE A 184 3.35 2.08 7.64
N ILE A 185 3.73 1.68 8.85
CA ILE A 185 5.14 1.71 9.29
C ILE A 185 6.04 0.78 8.46
N PRO A 186 5.70 -0.51 8.21
CA PRO A 186 6.55 -1.37 7.40
C PRO A 186 6.73 -0.86 5.97
N HIS A 187 5.67 -0.29 5.37
CA HIS A 187 5.75 0.33 4.05
C HIS A 187 6.66 1.58 4.06
N THR A 188 6.54 2.43 5.07
CA THR A 188 7.43 3.59 5.19
C THR A 188 8.88 3.15 5.38
N LEU A 189 9.13 2.14 6.17
CA LEU A 189 10.47 1.64 6.47
C LEU A 189 11.20 1.07 5.25
N ILE A 190 10.51 0.59 4.21
CA ILE A 190 11.18 0.08 2.99
C ILE A 190 11.99 1.16 2.26
N HIS A 191 11.68 2.45 2.48
CA HIS A 191 12.42 3.58 1.93
C HIS A 191 13.71 3.89 2.69
N PHE A 192 13.93 3.22 3.82
CA PHE A 192 15.11 3.40 4.67
C PHE A 192 15.83 2.07 4.88
N ASN A 193 17.15 2.14 4.96
CA ASN A 193 17.98 1.07 5.49
C ASN A 193 18.61 1.53 6.81
N LEU A 194 19.39 0.68 7.48
CA LEU A 194 20.02 1.02 8.76
C LEU A 194 20.93 2.25 8.69
N SER A 195 21.58 2.53 7.55
CA SER A 195 22.47 3.69 7.39
C SER A 195 21.71 4.98 7.07
N THR A 196 20.52 4.89 6.48
CA THR A 196 19.67 6.06 6.12
C THR A 196 18.51 6.25 7.09
N PHE A 197 18.37 5.37 8.09
CA PHE A 197 17.28 5.45 9.07
C PHE A 197 17.31 6.75 9.85
N ASN A 198 16.20 7.49 9.76
CA ASN A 198 15.98 8.73 10.48
C ASN A 198 14.57 8.74 11.03
N LEU A 199 14.42 8.68 12.34
CA LEU A 199 13.13 8.58 12.99
C LEU A 199 12.18 9.76 12.64
N PRO A 200 12.60 11.03 12.68
CA PRO A 200 11.77 12.15 12.22
C PRO A 200 11.25 11.97 10.79
N SER A 201 12.09 11.54 9.85
CA SER A 201 11.70 11.29 8.45
C SER A 201 10.70 10.13 8.34
N VAL A 202 10.90 9.04 9.08
CA VAL A 202 9.95 7.92 9.14
C VAL A 202 8.60 8.38 9.68
N VAL A 203 8.58 9.16 10.76
CA VAL A 203 7.33 9.70 11.35
C VAL A 203 6.65 10.65 10.35
N MET A 204 7.40 11.56 9.74
CA MET A 204 6.87 12.51 8.76
C MET A 204 6.25 11.78 7.55
N LEU A 205 6.97 10.87 6.91
CA LEU A 205 6.45 10.11 5.77
C LEU A 205 5.24 9.25 6.15
N SER A 206 5.26 8.66 7.34
CA SER A 206 4.13 7.86 7.84
C SER A 206 2.88 8.70 8.04
N LEU A 207 3.00 9.92 8.58
CA LEU A 207 1.85 10.80 8.84
C LEU A 207 1.36 11.52 7.58
N LEU A 208 2.27 12.01 6.74
CA LEU A 208 1.90 12.81 5.57
C LEU A 208 1.46 11.95 4.37
N PHE A 209 2.03 10.76 4.19
CA PHE A 209 1.71 9.91 3.03
C PHE A 209 1.11 8.56 3.46
N GLY A 210 1.71 7.89 4.43
CA GLY A 210 1.25 6.59 4.90
C GLY A 210 -0.18 6.60 5.41
N LEU A 211 -0.49 7.51 6.32
CA LEU A 211 -1.81 7.61 6.97
C LEU A 211 -2.93 8.05 6.02
N PRO A 212 -2.79 9.12 5.20
CA PRO A 212 -3.82 9.50 4.25
C PRO A 212 -4.21 8.38 3.29
N PHE A 213 -3.25 7.68 2.68
CA PHE A 213 -3.56 6.59 1.75
C PHE A 213 -4.19 5.39 2.47
N ALA A 214 -3.75 5.05 3.69
CA ALA A 214 -4.38 4.00 4.50
C ALA A 214 -5.83 4.37 4.90
N LEU A 215 -6.10 5.65 5.18
CA LEU A 215 -7.45 6.14 5.43
C LEU A 215 -8.32 6.08 4.17
N MET A 216 -7.79 6.50 3.01
CA MET A 216 -8.51 6.43 1.73
C MET A 216 -8.86 4.98 1.39
N LEU A 217 -7.91 4.05 1.52
CA LEU A 217 -8.16 2.63 1.29
C LEU A 217 -9.32 2.11 2.17
N ARG A 218 -9.31 2.43 3.45
CA ARG A 218 -10.28 1.89 4.42
C ARG A 218 -11.62 2.64 4.47
N LYS A 219 -11.66 3.92 4.11
CA LYS A 219 -12.85 4.77 4.25
C LYS A 219 -13.54 5.08 2.92
N LEU A 220 -12.80 5.02 1.83
CA LEU A 220 -13.34 5.23 0.49
C LEU A 220 -13.28 3.92 -0.30
N ASN A 221 -12.16 3.66 -0.97
CA ASN A 221 -11.93 2.44 -1.76
C ASN A 221 -10.46 2.35 -2.21
N LEU A 222 -10.10 1.17 -2.75
CA LEU A 222 -8.74 0.91 -3.23
C LEU A 222 -8.32 1.86 -4.37
N ILE A 223 -9.20 2.11 -5.34
CA ILE A 223 -8.88 2.96 -6.50
C ILE A 223 -8.60 4.40 -6.09
N SER A 224 -9.29 4.91 -5.06
CA SER A 224 -9.02 6.25 -4.53
C SER A 224 -7.65 6.35 -3.91
N ALA A 225 -7.20 5.34 -3.16
CA ALA A 225 -5.86 5.31 -2.58
C ALA A 225 -4.79 5.21 -3.68
N ILE A 226 -4.97 4.30 -4.66
CA ILE A 226 -4.08 4.18 -5.82
C ILE A 226 -4.00 5.50 -6.60
N GLY A 227 -5.15 6.11 -6.90
CA GLY A 227 -5.22 7.35 -7.68
C GLY A 227 -4.50 8.51 -6.98
N ALA A 228 -4.74 8.73 -5.69
CA ALA A 228 -4.09 9.80 -4.94
C ALA A 228 -2.57 9.58 -4.86
N HIS A 229 -2.12 8.35 -4.61
CA HIS A 229 -0.70 8.00 -4.60
C HIS A 229 -0.06 8.25 -5.97
N SER A 230 -0.69 7.76 -7.05
CA SER A 230 -0.18 7.99 -8.42
C SER A 230 -0.12 9.48 -8.79
N ILE A 231 -1.07 10.32 -8.33
CA ILE A 231 -1.03 11.77 -8.55
C ILE A 231 0.19 12.38 -7.84
N VAL A 232 0.49 11.97 -6.61
CA VAL A 232 1.68 12.44 -5.89
C VAL A 232 2.94 12.16 -6.69
N ASP A 233 3.09 10.95 -7.17
CA ASP A 233 4.30 10.53 -7.87
C ASP A 233 4.42 11.14 -9.27
N ILE A 234 3.32 11.23 -10.05
CA ILE A 234 3.40 11.84 -11.38
C ILE A 234 3.77 13.32 -11.32
N ILE A 235 3.20 14.07 -10.35
CA ILE A 235 3.54 15.47 -10.16
C ILE A 235 5.01 15.61 -9.77
N ARG A 236 5.51 14.77 -8.86
CA ARG A 236 6.92 14.74 -8.47
C ARG A 236 7.83 14.46 -9.65
N PHE A 237 7.56 13.38 -10.40
CA PHE A 237 8.38 13.01 -11.55
C PHE A 237 8.40 14.09 -12.63
N CYS A 238 7.23 14.69 -12.94
CA CYS A 238 7.15 15.77 -13.89
C CYS A 238 7.83 17.07 -13.43
N THR A 239 7.84 17.35 -12.12
CA THR A 239 8.46 18.56 -11.56
C THR A 239 9.99 18.48 -11.58
N PHE A 240 10.53 17.31 -11.26
CA PHE A 240 11.99 17.13 -11.15
C PHE A 240 12.64 16.45 -12.35
N GLY A 241 11.88 15.92 -13.30
CA GLY A 241 12.39 15.23 -14.50
C GLY A 241 13.06 13.88 -14.20
N ILE A 242 12.62 13.15 -13.18
CA ILE A 242 13.27 11.92 -12.65
C ILE A 242 12.39 10.68 -12.73
#